data_33a4b47819312c2cc7374641897d865f
#
_entry.id   33a4b47819312c2cc7374641897d865f
#
_cell.length_a   1.000
_cell.length_b   1.000
_cell.length_c   1.000
_cell.angle_alpha   90.00
_cell.angle_beta   90.00
_cell.angle_gamma   90.00
#
_symmetry.space_group_name_H-M   'P 1'
#
loop_
_entity.id
_entity.type
_entity.pdbx_description
1 polymer ?
#
loop_
_entity_poly.entity_id
_entity_poly.type
_entity_poly.pdbx_seq_one_letter_code
_entity_poly.pdbx_strand_id
1 'polypeptide(L)'
;MENKEKAMVVRQNPGISRDAIKYIAMLTMFINHAANALVPAESPWFEVLTDIGYFTAVTMCFFLVEGYQYTHSRKNYALRLLIFALISQVPYVMALQFGMLNMLFTLFFCFLILHVRHRVSNGFARNLLVVLLVFVTLFCDWSLLASIYTILFDRAAGDKRKQAVSFGIAGLLFGLLNWMSYALQMAPLPALGHAVLSCIGIGVSGIVVLNFYNGKKGKRSGRFSKWFFYIFYPAHLFVLWLIRLGLGV
;
A
#
# COMPACT_ATOMS: atom_id res chain seq x y z
N MET A 1 31.41 3.19 -7.93
CA MET A 1 30.55 3.78 -8.97
C MET A 1 29.65 2.75 -9.67
N GLU A 2 29.86 1.49 -9.43
CA GLU A 2 29.20 0.35 -10.10
C GLU A 2 27.78 -0.02 -9.58
N ASN A 3 27.29 0.65 -8.57
CA ASN A 3 26.02 0.33 -7.90
C ASN A 3 24.81 1.22 -8.32
N LYS A 4 24.97 2.08 -9.32
CA LYS A 4 23.89 2.93 -9.85
C LYS A 4 23.14 2.32 -11.05
N GLU A 5 23.68 1.28 -11.66
CA GLU A 5 23.19 0.74 -12.94
C GLU A 5 22.21 -0.45 -12.81
N LYS A 6 22.03 -1.00 -11.60
CA LYS A 6 21.04 -2.07 -11.33
C LYS A 6 19.62 -1.54 -11.05
N ALA A 7 19.35 -0.28 -11.36
CA ALA A 7 18.03 0.30 -11.21
C ALA A 7 17.15 -0.07 -12.40
N MET A 8 16.10 -0.85 -12.15
CA MET A 8 14.94 -1.14 -13.01
C MET A 8 15.19 -1.00 -14.52
N VAL A 9 15.01 -2.08 -15.26
CA VAL A 9 14.96 -2.09 -16.73
C VAL A 9 13.92 -1.06 -17.20
N VAL A 10 14.39 0.12 -17.56
CA VAL A 10 13.56 1.19 -18.10
C VAL A 10 13.17 0.81 -19.52
N ARG A 11 11.94 0.33 -19.70
CA ARG A 11 11.35 0.18 -21.04
C ARG A 11 11.17 1.59 -21.64
N GLN A 12 11.67 1.80 -22.84
CA GLN A 12 11.37 2.98 -23.67
C GLN A 12 9.96 2.92 -24.29
N ASN A 13 9.01 2.24 -23.67
CA ASN A 13 7.65 2.11 -24.18
C ASN A 13 6.75 3.27 -23.73
N PRO A 14 5.82 3.72 -24.58
CA PRO A 14 4.72 4.58 -24.15
C PRO A 14 3.88 3.79 -23.13
N GLY A 15 3.99 4.13 -21.87
CA GLY A 15 3.29 3.47 -20.77
C GLY A 15 2.81 4.48 -19.73
N ILE A 16 2.19 3.99 -18.70
CA ILE A 16 1.61 4.80 -17.63
C ILE A 16 2.74 5.28 -16.70
N SER A 17 2.74 6.56 -16.36
CA SER A 17 3.72 7.11 -15.42
C SER A 17 3.41 6.71 -13.98
N ARG A 18 4.44 6.75 -13.11
CA ARG A 18 4.29 6.51 -11.67
C ARG A 18 3.17 7.35 -11.04
N ASP A 19 3.11 8.63 -11.38
CA ASP A 19 2.13 9.53 -10.80
C ASP A 19 0.71 9.18 -11.24
N ALA A 20 0.50 8.75 -12.49
CA ALA A 20 -0.80 8.29 -12.97
C ALA A 20 -1.27 7.03 -12.24
N ILE A 21 -0.38 6.04 -12.03
CA ILE A 21 -0.72 4.83 -11.26
C ILE A 21 -1.04 5.19 -9.81
N LYS A 22 -0.32 6.14 -9.21
CA LYS A 22 -0.63 6.63 -7.87
C LYS A 22 -1.99 7.32 -7.79
N TYR A 23 -2.38 8.10 -8.80
CA TYR A 23 -3.73 8.69 -8.84
C TYR A 23 -4.82 7.61 -8.92
N ILE A 24 -4.61 6.56 -9.73
CA ILE A 24 -5.52 5.40 -9.77
C ILE A 24 -5.60 4.75 -8.39
N ALA A 25 -4.45 4.50 -7.74
CA ALA A 25 -4.41 3.93 -6.41
C ALA A 25 -5.14 4.80 -5.37
N MET A 26 -5.04 6.13 -5.45
CA MET A 26 -5.78 7.03 -4.56
C MET A 26 -7.28 6.99 -4.80
N LEU A 27 -7.72 6.86 -6.07
CA LEU A 27 -9.13 6.72 -6.39
C LEU A 27 -9.69 5.40 -5.85
N THR A 28 -8.98 4.29 -6.06
CA THR A 28 -9.39 2.96 -5.54
C THR A 28 -9.39 2.93 -4.00
N MET A 29 -8.44 3.60 -3.36
CA MET A 29 -8.43 3.80 -1.91
C MET A 29 -9.64 4.61 -1.42
N PHE A 30 -9.97 5.69 -2.11
CA PHE A 30 -11.13 6.51 -1.77
C PHE A 30 -12.43 5.68 -1.86
N ILE A 31 -12.59 4.86 -2.90
CA ILE A 31 -13.75 3.97 -3.06
C ILE A 31 -13.85 2.99 -1.88
N ASN A 32 -12.73 2.37 -1.50
CA ASN A 32 -12.69 1.45 -0.35
C ASN A 32 -13.06 2.16 0.96
N HIS A 33 -12.45 3.32 1.23
CA HIS A 33 -12.75 4.07 2.45
C HIS A 33 -14.21 4.59 2.47
N ALA A 34 -14.74 4.99 1.32
CA ALA A 34 -16.15 5.38 1.21
C ALA A 34 -17.08 4.18 1.47
N ALA A 35 -16.74 3.00 0.98
CA ALA A 35 -17.49 1.78 1.29
C ALA A 35 -17.47 1.49 2.80
N ASN A 36 -16.30 1.47 3.42
CA ASN A 36 -16.16 1.21 4.86
C ASN A 36 -16.80 2.28 5.75
N ALA A 37 -16.88 3.53 5.28
CA ALA A 37 -17.46 4.62 6.07
C ALA A 37 -18.98 4.73 5.92
N LEU A 38 -19.55 4.42 4.75
CA LEU A 38 -20.91 4.84 4.36
C LEU A 38 -21.81 3.69 3.90
N VAL A 39 -21.27 2.53 3.52
CA VAL A 39 -22.05 1.42 2.98
C VAL A 39 -22.27 0.37 4.07
N PRO A 40 -23.51 -0.07 4.34
CA PRO A 40 -23.75 -1.18 5.27
C PRO A 40 -23.04 -2.47 4.83
N ALA A 41 -22.49 -3.20 5.79
CA ALA A 41 -21.72 -4.43 5.50
C ALA A 41 -22.54 -5.52 4.82
N GLU A 42 -23.86 -5.52 5.02
CA GLU A 42 -24.83 -6.45 4.42
C GLU A 42 -25.14 -6.12 2.96
N SER A 43 -24.71 -4.94 2.48
CA SER A 43 -24.95 -4.53 1.09
C SER A 43 -24.10 -5.39 0.13
N PRO A 44 -24.67 -5.88 -0.97
CA PRO A 44 -23.92 -6.64 -1.97
C PRO A 44 -22.81 -5.80 -2.64
N TRP A 45 -22.90 -4.47 -2.56
CA TRP A 45 -21.89 -3.56 -3.08
C TRP A 45 -20.69 -3.37 -2.13
N PHE A 46 -20.85 -3.67 -0.83
CA PHE A 46 -19.81 -3.44 0.18
C PHE A 46 -18.51 -4.17 -0.19
N GLU A 47 -18.59 -5.47 -0.44
CA GLU A 47 -17.45 -6.30 -0.80
C GLU A 47 -16.79 -5.83 -2.09
N VAL A 48 -17.58 -5.59 -3.16
CA VAL A 48 -17.05 -5.15 -4.46
C VAL A 48 -16.29 -3.83 -4.35
N LEU A 49 -16.87 -2.85 -3.63
CA LEU A 49 -16.23 -1.54 -3.45
C LEU A 49 -14.98 -1.62 -2.55
N THR A 50 -15.00 -2.50 -1.56
CA THR A 50 -13.86 -2.75 -0.68
C THR A 50 -12.73 -3.43 -1.44
N ASP A 51 -13.02 -4.44 -2.26
CA ASP A 51 -12.05 -5.20 -3.04
C ASP A 51 -11.33 -4.35 -4.10
N ILE A 52 -12.01 -3.38 -4.71
CA ILE A 52 -11.39 -2.41 -5.62
C ILE A 52 -10.21 -1.69 -4.94
N GLY A 53 -10.32 -1.40 -3.65
CA GLY A 53 -9.28 -0.71 -2.90
C GLY A 53 -8.02 -1.53 -2.61
N TYR A 54 -8.08 -2.85 -2.69
CA TYR A 54 -6.92 -3.71 -2.46
C TYR A 54 -5.80 -3.55 -3.51
N PHE A 55 -6.12 -2.92 -4.63
CA PHE A 55 -5.14 -2.41 -5.58
C PHE A 55 -4.13 -1.44 -4.92
N THR A 56 -4.60 -0.61 -3.98
CA THR A 56 -3.82 0.51 -3.44
C THR A 56 -2.63 0.06 -2.60
N ALA A 57 -2.84 -0.80 -1.62
CA ALA A 57 -1.84 -1.10 -0.61
C ALA A 57 -0.58 -1.74 -1.21
N VAL A 58 -0.74 -2.77 -2.05
CA VAL A 58 0.38 -3.43 -2.71
C VAL A 58 1.10 -2.47 -3.68
N THR A 59 0.34 -1.62 -4.40
CA THR A 59 0.89 -0.58 -5.28
C THR A 59 1.73 0.43 -4.49
N MET A 60 1.25 0.87 -3.32
CA MET A 60 1.97 1.83 -2.48
C MET A 60 3.22 1.22 -1.86
N CYS A 61 3.22 -0.06 -1.47
CA CYS A 61 4.41 -0.77 -1.03
C CYS A 61 5.47 -0.85 -2.14
N PHE A 62 5.06 -1.15 -3.38
CA PHE A 62 5.97 -1.15 -4.53
C PHE A 62 6.60 0.25 -4.76
N PHE A 63 5.79 1.31 -4.78
CA PHE A 63 6.29 2.67 -4.96
C PHE A 63 7.02 3.24 -3.74
N LEU A 64 6.82 2.68 -2.54
CA LEU A 64 7.62 3.00 -1.37
C LEU A 64 9.07 2.55 -1.56
N VAL A 65 9.26 1.31 -2.04
CA VAL A 65 10.60 0.76 -2.35
C VAL A 65 11.29 1.58 -3.42
N GLU A 66 10.59 1.89 -4.51
CA GLU A 66 11.11 2.76 -5.55
C GLU A 66 11.46 4.15 -5.00
N GLY A 67 10.54 4.72 -4.21
CA GLY A 67 10.75 6.02 -3.57
C GLY A 67 11.95 6.05 -2.63
N TYR A 68 12.20 4.96 -1.90
CA TYR A 68 13.38 4.82 -1.02
C TYR A 68 14.69 4.84 -1.83
N GLN A 69 14.71 4.18 -3.00
CA GLN A 69 15.89 4.11 -3.86
C GLN A 69 16.23 5.45 -4.51
N TYR A 70 15.21 6.19 -4.95
CA TYR A 70 15.39 7.43 -5.73
C TYR A 70 15.27 8.71 -4.93
N THR A 71 14.94 8.65 -3.63
CA THR A 71 14.81 9.87 -2.82
C THR A 71 16.16 10.52 -2.56
N HIS A 72 16.23 11.83 -2.77
CA HIS A 72 17.42 12.63 -2.41
C HIS A 72 17.64 12.70 -0.90
N SER A 73 16.57 12.77 -0.10
CA SER A 73 16.63 12.83 1.36
C SER A 73 15.68 11.82 2.00
N ARG A 74 16.25 10.72 2.51
CA ARG A 74 15.52 9.68 3.23
C ARG A 74 14.90 10.21 4.52
N LYS A 75 15.63 11.08 5.26
CA LYS A 75 15.13 11.73 6.47
C LYS A 75 13.85 12.53 6.19
N ASN A 76 13.87 13.39 5.17
CA ASN A 76 12.72 14.21 4.82
C ASN A 76 11.55 13.36 4.27
N TYR A 77 11.82 12.22 3.66
CA TYR A 77 10.76 11.32 3.23
C TYR A 77 10.09 10.66 4.44
N ALA A 78 10.86 10.07 5.34
CA ALA A 78 10.35 9.47 6.58
C ALA A 78 9.56 10.50 7.41
N LEU A 79 10.10 11.71 7.58
CA LEU A 79 9.44 12.77 8.33
C LEU A 79 8.08 13.16 7.72
N ARG A 80 7.98 13.26 6.40
CA ARG A 80 6.69 13.51 5.75
C ARG A 80 5.69 12.38 6.00
N LEU A 81 6.11 11.12 5.87
CA LEU A 81 5.22 9.98 6.17
C LEU A 81 4.71 10.06 7.60
N LEU A 82 5.60 10.32 8.58
CA LEU A 82 5.22 10.41 9.99
C LEU A 82 4.29 11.59 10.27
N ILE A 83 4.60 12.80 9.78
CA ILE A 83 3.76 13.98 10.00
C ILE A 83 2.35 13.76 9.45
N PHE A 84 2.25 13.27 8.21
CA PHE A 84 0.93 13.03 7.61
C PHE A 84 0.22 11.82 8.20
N ALA A 85 0.95 10.82 8.72
CA ALA A 85 0.36 9.73 9.50
C ALA A 85 -0.30 10.27 10.77
N LEU A 86 0.37 11.14 11.52
CA LEU A 86 -0.17 11.79 12.71
C LEU A 86 -1.39 12.65 12.40
N ILE A 87 -1.31 13.51 11.37
CA ILE A 87 -2.43 14.38 10.95
C ILE A 87 -3.63 13.54 10.53
N SER A 88 -3.41 12.40 9.85
CA SER A 88 -4.46 11.55 9.32
C SER A 88 -5.10 10.62 10.36
N GLN A 89 -4.47 10.43 11.52
CA GLN A 89 -4.94 9.44 12.49
C GLN A 89 -6.33 9.79 13.05
N VAL A 90 -6.56 11.06 13.37
CA VAL A 90 -7.87 11.47 13.88
C VAL A 90 -8.95 11.28 12.83
N PRO A 91 -8.88 11.85 11.61
CA PRO A 91 -9.91 11.62 10.61
C PRO A 91 -10.04 10.15 10.20
N TYR A 92 -8.97 9.34 10.25
CA TYR A 92 -9.01 7.90 9.98
C TYR A 92 -9.90 7.15 10.99
N VAL A 93 -9.66 7.37 12.28
CA VAL A 93 -10.46 6.73 13.34
C VAL A 93 -11.90 7.21 13.31
N MET A 94 -12.13 8.51 13.07
CA MET A 94 -13.46 9.09 13.05
C MET A 94 -14.27 8.64 11.83
N ALA A 95 -13.66 8.51 10.66
CA ALA A 95 -14.35 8.12 9.43
C ALA A 95 -14.60 6.59 9.35
N LEU A 96 -13.62 5.78 9.72
CA LEU A 96 -13.65 4.34 9.50
C LEU A 96 -13.93 3.53 10.78
N GLN A 97 -13.82 4.16 11.95
CA GLN A 97 -13.98 3.54 13.27
C GLN A 97 -13.01 2.36 13.54
N PHE A 98 -11.88 2.33 12.83
CA PHE A 98 -10.85 1.35 13.05
C PHE A 98 -9.93 1.78 14.21
N GLY A 99 -9.75 0.91 15.19
CA GLY A 99 -8.90 1.14 16.37
C GLY A 99 -7.40 0.93 16.13
N MET A 100 -6.94 0.99 14.87
CA MET A 100 -5.54 0.76 14.48
C MET A 100 -4.90 2.03 13.91
N LEU A 101 -3.58 2.01 13.77
CA LEU A 101 -2.85 3.09 13.12
C LEU A 101 -3.07 3.05 11.61
N ASN A 102 -3.25 4.22 11.00
CA ASN A 102 -3.56 4.34 9.58
C ASN A 102 -2.41 3.89 8.65
N MET A 103 -2.71 3.69 7.36
CA MET A 103 -1.78 3.20 6.34
C MET A 103 -0.49 4.02 6.20
N LEU A 104 -0.47 5.32 6.51
CA LEU A 104 0.76 6.11 6.45
C LEU A 104 1.74 5.74 7.56
N PHE A 105 1.27 5.33 8.75
CA PHE A 105 2.13 4.73 9.77
C PHE A 105 2.71 3.40 9.28
N THR A 106 1.91 2.56 8.65
CA THR A 106 2.40 1.32 8.04
C THR A 106 3.52 1.59 7.04
N LEU A 107 3.31 2.54 6.11
CA LEU A 107 4.32 2.93 5.14
C LEU A 107 5.56 3.56 5.80
N PHE A 108 5.40 4.29 6.89
CA PHE A 108 6.52 4.82 7.68
C PHE A 108 7.37 3.69 8.28
N PHE A 109 6.75 2.71 8.94
CA PHE A 109 7.50 1.57 9.48
C PHE A 109 8.12 0.71 8.38
N CYS A 110 7.42 0.48 7.27
CA CYS A 110 7.98 -0.16 6.07
C CYS A 110 9.20 0.61 5.53
N PHE A 111 9.16 1.94 5.54
CA PHE A 111 10.30 2.76 5.15
C PHE A 111 11.50 2.61 6.12
N LEU A 112 11.24 2.50 7.43
CA LEU A 112 12.27 2.20 8.42
C LEU A 112 12.86 0.80 8.23
N ILE A 113 12.03 -0.21 7.90
CA ILE A 113 12.50 -1.55 7.54
C ILE A 113 13.49 -1.48 6.38
N LEU A 114 13.17 -0.75 5.30
CA LEU A 114 14.10 -0.53 4.18
C LEU A 114 15.38 0.15 4.66
N HIS A 115 15.28 1.16 5.52
CA HIS A 115 16.44 1.87 6.04
C HIS A 115 17.37 0.97 6.85
N VAL A 116 16.82 0.16 7.75
CA VAL A 116 17.56 -0.82 8.56
C VAL A 116 18.24 -1.85 7.64
N ARG A 117 17.53 -2.42 6.67
CA ARG A 117 18.05 -3.42 5.72
C ARG A 117 19.23 -2.92 4.90
N HIS A 118 19.23 -1.63 4.54
CA HIS A 118 20.26 -1.04 3.68
C HIS A 118 21.37 -0.30 4.43
N ARG A 119 21.23 -0.07 5.75
CA ARG A 119 22.20 0.73 6.51
C ARG A 119 22.85 0.02 7.68
N VAL A 120 22.19 -0.98 8.26
CA VAL A 120 22.73 -1.74 9.38
C VAL A 120 23.60 -2.89 8.84
N SER A 121 24.89 -2.83 9.09
CA SER A 121 25.87 -3.83 8.62
C SER A 121 25.85 -5.10 9.46
N ASN A 122 25.67 -4.98 10.78
CA ASN A 122 25.59 -6.15 11.66
C ASN A 122 24.33 -6.97 11.36
N GLY A 123 24.51 -8.22 10.92
CA GLY A 123 23.44 -9.12 10.48
C GLY A 123 22.43 -9.43 11.58
N PHE A 124 22.90 -9.68 12.82
CA PHE A 124 22.02 -9.98 13.95
C PHE A 124 21.19 -8.76 14.33
N ALA A 125 21.83 -7.61 14.54
CA ALA A 125 21.13 -6.35 14.89
C ALA A 125 20.13 -5.95 13.79
N ARG A 126 20.52 -6.08 12.52
CA ARG A 126 19.63 -5.82 11.37
C ARG A 126 18.38 -6.70 11.42
N ASN A 127 18.55 -8.01 11.57
CA ASN A 127 17.42 -8.93 11.58
C ASN A 127 16.51 -8.69 12.80
N LEU A 128 17.09 -8.46 13.98
CA LEU A 128 16.34 -8.13 15.19
C LEU A 128 15.51 -6.85 15.00
N LEU A 129 16.12 -5.77 14.49
CA LEU A 129 15.42 -4.51 14.24
C LEU A 129 14.31 -4.66 13.20
N VAL A 130 14.54 -5.45 12.14
CA VAL A 130 13.49 -5.73 11.13
C VAL A 130 12.32 -6.48 11.78
N VAL A 131 12.59 -7.50 12.59
CA VAL A 131 11.52 -8.26 13.29
C VAL A 131 10.75 -7.36 14.23
N LEU A 132 11.41 -6.50 15.01
CA LEU A 132 10.75 -5.54 15.90
C LEU A 132 9.87 -4.55 15.11
N LEU A 133 10.35 -4.02 13.99
CA LEU A 133 9.57 -3.10 13.15
C LEU A 133 8.38 -3.82 12.50
N VAL A 134 8.55 -5.05 12.03
CA VAL A 134 7.44 -5.88 11.52
C VAL A 134 6.41 -6.13 12.63
N PHE A 135 6.84 -6.43 13.85
CA PHE A 135 5.94 -6.58 14.99
C PHE A 135 5.11 -5.31 15.27
N VAL A 136 5.74 -4.13 15.20
CA VAL A 136 5.01 -2.86 15.36
C VAL A 136 3.94 -2.68 14.30
N THR A 137 4.12 -3.18 13.06
CA THR A 137 3.10 -3.09 12.01
C THR A 137 1.85 -3.93 12.29
N LEU A 138 1.85 -4.83 13.29
CA LEU A 138 0.64 -5.53 13.73
C LEU A 138 -0.46 -4.58 14.22
N PHE A 139 -0.07 -3.43 14.75
CA PHE A 139 -0.99 -2.39 15.24
C PHE A 139 -1.42 -1.39 14.17
N CYS A 140 -1.02 -1.62 12.93
CA CYS A 140 -1.26 -0.73 11.80
C CYS A 140 -2.23 -1.36 10.78
N ASP A 141 -2.83 -0.50 9.98
CA ASP A 141 -3.57 -0.91 8.78
C ASP A 141 -2.65 -1.71 7.83
N TRP A 142 -3.18 -2.73 7.17
CA TRP A 142 -2.39 -3.68 6.37
C TRP A 142 -1.26 -4.35 7.16
N SER A 143 -1.49 -4.68 8.42
CA SER A 143 -0.56 -5.35 9.37
C SER A 143 0.46 -6.24 8.62
N LEU A 144 1.30 -6.93 9.14
CA LEU A 144 2.31 -7.83 8.51
C LEU A 144 2.42 -7.82 6.98
N LEU A 145 1.28 -7.77 6.25
CA LEU A 145 1.25 -7.88 4.79
C LEU A 145 2.06 -6.79 4.09
N ALA A 146 1.88 -5.52 4.48
CA ALA A 146 2.60 -4.41 3.86
C ALA A 146 4.12 -4.52 4.11
N SER A 147 4.52 -4.99 5.29
CA SER A 147 5.93 -5.25 5.62
C SER A 147 6.52 -6.37 4.76
N ILE A 148 5.78 -7.47 4.60
CA ILE A 148 6.18 -8.59 3.75
C ILE A 148 6.29 -8.12 2.29
N TYR A 149 5.28 -7.41 1.77
CA TYR A 149 5.29 -6.87 0.40
C TYR A 149 6.48 -5.95 0.17
N THR A 150 6.76 -5.06 1.11
CA THR A 150 7.90 -4.15 1.04
C THR A 150 9.22 -4.92 0.98
N ILE A 151 9.40 -5.96 1.79
CA ILE A 151 10.61 -6.79 1.80
C ILE A 151 10.75 -7.59 0.49
N LEU A 152 9.63 -8.12 -0.03
CA LEU A 152 9.62 -8.86 -1.30
C LEU A 152 10.00 -7.95 -2.46
N PHE A 153 9.40 -6.76 -2.57
CA PHE A 153 9.72 -5.81 -3.63
C PHE A 153 11.14 -5.24 -3.52
N ASP A 154 11.65 -5.04 -2.29
CA ASP A 154 13.04 -4.64 -2.09
C ASP A 154 14.03 -5.69 -2.61
N ARG A 155 13.76 -6.98 -2.36
CA ARG A 155 14.56 -8.09 -2.91
C ARG A 155 14.41 -8.26 -4.42
N ALA A 156 13.27 -7.88 -4.96
CA ALA A 156 12.93 -7.99 -6.38
C ALA A 156 13.33 -6.75 -7.19
N ALA A 157 13.89 -5.73 -6.56
CA ALA A 157 14.22 -4.46 -7.21
C ALA A 157 15.18 -4.69 -8.39
N GLY A 158 14.82 -4.15 -9.56
CA GLY A 158 15.60 -4.29 -10.79
C GLY A 158 15.37 -5.60 -11.57
N ASP A 159 14.61 -6.55 -11.05
CA ASP A 159 14.34 -7.85 -11.69
C ASP A 159 12.82 -8.04 -11.90
N LYS A 160 12.37 -7.93 -13.14
CA LYS A 160 10.95 -8.04 -13.48
C LYS A 160 10.35 -9.42 -13.15
N ARG A 161 11.12 -10.50 -13.28
CA ARG A 161 10.65 -11.86 -12.95
C ARG A 161 10.43 -11.99 -11.45
N LYS A 162 11.38 -11.51 -10.64
CA LYS A 162 11.24 -11.49 -9.19
C LYS A 162 10.09 -10.59 -8.73
N GLN A 163 9.87 -9.45 -9.40
CA GLN A 163 8.70 -8.60 -9.13
C GLN A 163 7.39 -9.34 -9.42
N ALA A 164 7.30 -10.06 -10.54
CA ALA A 164 6.13 -10.87 -10.85
C ALA A 164 5.87 -11.96 -9.79
N VAL A 165 6.92 -12.66 -9.38
CA VAL A 165 6.83 -13.64 -8.26
C VAL A 165 6.40 -12.95 -6.97
N SER A 166 6.92 -11.75 -6.68
CA SER A 166 6.53 -10.98 -5.48
C SER A 166 5.05 -10.61 -5.48
N PHE A 167 4.49 -10.18 -6.62
CA PHE A 167 3.04 -9.95 -6.75
C PHE A 167 2.23 -11.24 -6.61
N GLY A 168 2.71 -12.37 -7.15
CA GLY A 168 2.08 -13.68 -6.98
C GLY A 168 2.04 -14.12 -5.52
N ILE A 169 3.16 -13.98 -4.79
CA ILE A 169 3.25 -14.28 -3.36
C ILE A 169 2.34 -13.31 -2.57
N ALA A 170 2.31 -12.03 -2.92
CA ALA A 170 1.45 -11.07 -2.26
C ALA A 170 -0.04 -11.42 -2.40
N GLY A 171 -0.48 -11.80 -3.61
CA GLY A 171 -1.85 -12.27 -3.86
C GLY A 171 -2.17 -13.55 -3.10
N LEU A 172 -1.26 -14.53 -3.12
CA LEU A 172 -1.44 -15.80 -2.41
C LEU A 172 -1.61 -15.60 -0.89
N LEU A 173 -0.71 -14.80 -0.28
CA LEU A 173 -0.78 -14.51 1.17
C LEU A 173 -2.07 -13.77 1.52
N PHE A 174 -2.45 -12.79 0.72
CA PHE A 174 -3.68 -12.03 0.92
C PHE A 174 -4.91 -12.93 0.78
N GLY A 175 -4.97 -13.75 -0.28
CA GLY A 175 -6.07 -14.69 -0.52
C GLY A 175 -6.19 -15.73 0.60
N LEU A 176 -5.06 -16.25 1.09
CA LEU A 176 -5.06 -17.21 2.19
C LEU A 176 -5.64 -16.59 3.47
N LEU A 177 -5.23 -15.38 3.82
CA LEU A 177 -5.74 -14.69 5.02
C LEU A 177 -7.22 -14.34 4.88
N ASN A 178 -7.67 -13.89 3.71
CA ASN A 178 -9.08 -13.63 3.46
C ASN A 178 -9.89 -14.93 3.49
N TRP A 179 -9.41 -16.01 2.87
CA TRP A 179 -10.08 -17.31 2.94
C TRP A 179 -10.25 -17.78 4.39
N MET A 180 -9.21 -17.68 5.20
CA MET A 180 -9.31 -18.02 6.63
C MET A 180 -10.35 -17.14 7.34
N SER A 181 -10.41 -15.85 7.06
CA SER A 181 -11.37 -14.92 7.64
C SER A 181 -12.82 -15.27 7.23
N TYR A 182 -13.06 -15.51 5.95
CA TYR A 182 -14.38 -15.89 5.44
C TYR A 182 -14.81 -17.28 5.91
N ALA A 183 -13.89 -18.24 6.01
CA ALA A 183 -14.17 -19.60 6.48
C ALA A 183 -14.61 -19.68 7.95
N LEU A 184 -14.38 -18.63 8.74
CA LEU A 184 -14.93 -18.50 10.09
C LEU A 184 -16.42 -18.09 10.09
N GLN A 185 -16.94 -17.61 8.97
CA GLN A 185 -18.29 -17.04 8.85
C GLN A 185 -19.19 -17.86 7.92
N MET A 186 -18.61 -18.62 7.00
CA MET A 186 -19.33 -19.40 5.98
C MET A 186 -18.61 -20.70 5.64
N ALA A 187 -19.26 -21.56 4.83
CA ALA A 187 -18.65 -22.82 4.39
C ALA A 187 -17.36 -22.58 3.57
N PRO A 188 -16.36 -23.48 3.66
CA PRO A 188 -15.03 -23.26 3.07
C PRO A 188 -15.01 -23.01 1.56
N LEU A 189 -15.93 -23.61 0.80
CA LEU A 189 -15.97 -23.46 -0.66
C LEU A 189 -16.49 -22.08 -1.11
N PRO A 190 -17.61 -21.54 -0.61
CA PRO A 190 -17.99 -20.14 -0.82
C PRO A 190 -16.92 -19.16 -0.32
N ALA A 191 -16.34 -19.39 0.86
CA ALA A 191 -15.25 -18.57 1.42
C ALA A 191 -14.06 -18.46 0.46
N LEU A 192 -13.71 -19.54 -0.24
CA LEU A 192 -12.66 -19.53 -1.27
C LEU A 192 -13.03 -18.61 -2.43
N GLY A 193 -14.30 -18.63 -2.88
CA GLY A 193 -14.79 -17.74 -3.94
C GLY A 193 -14.58 -16.26 -3.60
N HIS A 194 -15.01 -15.82 -2.40
CA HIS A 194 -14.80 -14.46 -1.90
C HIS A 194 -13.32 -14.10 -1.80
N ALA A 195 -12.49 -14.99 -1.26
CA ALA A 195 -11.06 -14.76 -1.16
C ALA A 195 -10.36 -14.60 -2.53
N VAL A 196 -10.80 -15.34 -3.55
CA VAL A 196 -10.28 -15.19 -4.92
C VAL A 196 -10.70 -13.85 -5.52
N LEU A 197 -11.94 -13.42 -5.31
CA LEU A 197 -12.43 -12.11 -5.76
C LEU A 197 -11.64 -10.98 -5.11
N SER A 198 -11.39 -11.05 -3.80
CA SER A 198 -10.57 -10.07 -3.07
C SER A 198 -9.14 -9.94 -3.65
N CYS A 199 -8.57 -11.01 -4.22
CA CYS A 199 -7.24 -10.96 -4.84
C CYS A 199 -7.19 -10.19 -6.18
N ILE A 200 -8.34 -9.89 -6.81
CA ILE A 200 -8.37 -9.22 -8.12
C ILE A 200 -7.65 -7.88 -8.06
N GLY A 201 -7.86 -7.07 -7.01
CA GLY A 201 -7.21 -5.78 -6.84
C GLY A 201 -5.68 -5.90 -6.84
N ILE A 202 -5.13 -6.90 -6.14
CA ILE A 202 -3.68 -7.17 -6.10
C ILE A 202 -3.17 -7.65 -7.46
N GLY A 203 -3.92 -8.56 -8.12
CA GLY A 203 -3.59 -9.06 -9.44
C GLY A 203 -3.54 -7.96 -10.51
N VAL A 204 -4.55 -7.08 -10.52
CA VAL A 204 -4.60 -5.91 -11.41
C VAL A 204 -3.42 -4.97 -11.14
N SER A 205 -3.07 -4.73 -9.87
CA SER A 205 -1.87 -3.94 -9.53
C SER A 205 -0.61 -4.55 -10.13
N GLY A 206 -0.43 -5.87 -10.00
CA GLY A 206 0.70 -6.58 -10.61
C GLY A 206 0.73 -6.42 -12.13
N ILE A 207 -0.40 -6.61 -12.80
CA ILE A 207 -0.52 -6.43 -14.27
C ILE A 207 -0.16 -5.00 -14.68
N VAL A 208 -0.70 -3.99 -13.98
CA VAL A 208 -0.46 -2.58 -14.27
C VAL A 208 1.02 -2.22 -14.07
N VAL A 209 1.61 -2.61 -12.94
CA VAL A 209 3.00 -2.30 -12.63
C VAL A 209 3.97 -3.03 -13.58
N LEU A 210 3.73 -4.32 -13.84
CA LEU A 210 4.65 -5.12 -14.62
C LEU A 210 4.58 -4.85 -16.12
N ASN A 211 3.40 -4.51 -16.65
CA ASN A 211 3.24 -4.40 -18.10
C ASN A 211 3.06 -2.97 -18.60
N PHE A 212 2.47 -2.11 -17.80
CA PHE A 212 2.12 -0.75 -18.23
C PHE A 212 2.98 0.34 -17.58
N TYR A 213 3.63 0.10 -16.43
CA TYR A 213 4.49 1.11 -15.81
C TYR A 213 5.74 1.36 -16.66
N ASN A 214 5.99 2.63 -17.00
CA ASN A 214 7.10 3.04 -17.85
C ASN A 214 8.38 3.43 -17.10
N GLY A 215 8.43 3.27 -15.77
CA GLY A 215 9.58 3.63 -14.93
C GLY A 215 9.81 5.13 -14.77
N LYS A 216 8.94 5.99 -15.28
CA LYS A 216 9.13 7.46 -15.29
C LYS A 216 8.15 8.15 -14.33
N LYS A 217 8.59 9.29 -13.79
CA LYS A 217 7.69 10.25 -13.14
C LYS A 217 6.74 10.85 -14.17
N GLY A 218 5.58 11.36 -13.72
CA GLY A 218 4.66 12.07 -14.59
C GLY A 218 5.29 13.35 -15.18
N LYS A 219 4.90 13.73 -16.39
CA LYS A 219 5.39 14.96 -17.07
C LYS A 219 5.16 16.24 -16.25
N ARG A 220 4.09 16.28 -15.44
CA ARG A 220 3.75 17.36 -14.50
C ARG A 220 4.15 17.03 -13.06
N SER A 221 5.08 16.08 -12.83
CA SER A 221 5.59 15.68 -11.52
C SER A 221 6.39 16.81 -10.88
N GLY A 222 5.67 17.82 -10.43
CA GLY A 222 6.21 18.96 -9.73
C GLY A 222 5.94 18.89 -8.23
N ARG A 223 6.11 20.05 -7.59
CA ARG A 223 5.80 20.27 -6.18
C ARG A 223 4.33 19.92 -5.86
N PHE A 224 3.41 20.19 -6.79
CA PHE A 224 1.96 19.91 -6.65
C PHE A 224 1.69 18.41 -6.48
N SER A 225 2.13 17.54 -7.41
CA SER A 225 1.88 16.08 -7.34
C SER A 225 2.39 15.48 -6.03
N LYS A 226 3.59 15.94 -5.59
CA LYS A 226 4.17 15.47 -4.34
C LYS A 226 3.31 15.80 -3.13
N TRP A 227 2.82 17.05 -2.99
CA TRP A 227 2.03 17.45 -1.85
C TRP A 227 0.59 16.93 -1.93
N PHE A 228 0.03 16.83 -3.12
CA PHE A 228 -1.30 16.29 -3.35
C PHE A 228 -1.46 14.88 -2.74
N PHE A 229 -0.47 13.98 -2.94
CA PHE A 229 -0.52 12.63 -2.37
C PHE A 229 -0.55 12.61 -0.83
N TYR A 230 0.11 13.56 -0.19
CA TYR A 230 0.08 13.65 1.27
C TYR A 230 -1.18 14.33 1.80
N ILE A 231 -1.65 15.40 1.16
CA ILE A 231 -2.81 16.16 1.60
C ILE A 231 -4.11 15.40 1.33
N PHE A 232 -4.19 14.70 0.22
CA PHE A 232 -5.39 13.94 -0.15
C PHE A 232 -5.78 12.91 0.93
N TYR A 233 -4.79 12.23 1.52
CA TYR A 233 -5.06 11.17 2.49
C TYR A 233 -5.84 11.66 3.72
N PRO A 234 -5.42 12.67 4.48
CA PRO A 234 -6.23 13.20 5.56
C PRO A 234 -7.50 13.94 5.07
N ALA A 235 -7.44 14.61 3.91
CA ALA A 235 -8.56 15.40 3.42
C ALA A 235 -9.78 14.54 3.06
N HIS A 236 -9.60 13.44 2.30
CA HIS A 236 -10.73 12.58 1.94
C HIS A 236 -11.34 11.87 3.17
N LEU A 237 -10.51 11.45 4.14
CA LEU A 237 -10.99 10.87 5.38
C LEU A 237 -11.79 11.87 6.21
N PHE A 238 -11.34 13.12 6.27
CA PHE A 238 -12.06 14.19 6.93
C PHE A 238 -13.42 14.45 6.26
N VAL A 239 -13.47 14.49 4.94
CA VAL A 239 -14.72 14.63 4.18
C VAL A 239 -15.66 13.46 4.43
N LEU A 240 -15.16 12.22 4.41
CA LEU A 240 -15.97 11.02 4.71
C LEU A 240 -16.52 11.06 6.14
N TRP A 241 -15.74 11.50 7.10
CA TRP A 241 -16.21 11.72 8.48
C TRP A 241 -17.34 12.74 8.55
N LEU A 242 -17.20 13.90 7.88
CA LEU A 242 -18.29 14.91 7.85
C LEU A 242 -19.57 14.38 7.20
N ILE A 243 -19.45 13.63 6.09
CA ILE A 243 -20.61 12.99 5.44
C ILE A 243 -21.28 12.01 6.41
N ARG A 244 -20.49 11.19 7.08
CA ARG A 244 -20.98 10.22 8.06
C ARG A 244 -21.72 10.89 9.21
N LEU A 245 -21.20 11.99 9.77
CA LEU A 245 -21.87 12.79 10.78
C LEU A 245 -23.20 13.36 10.27
N GLY A 246 -23.23 13.85 9.04
CA GLY A 246 -24.46 14.40 8.42
C GLY A 246 -25.54 13.36 8.16
N LEU A 247 -25.14 12.10 7.93
CA LEU A 247 -26.06 10.98 7.73
C LEU A 247 -26.50 10.31 9.05
N GLY A 248 -25.84 10.60 10.16
CA GLY A 248 -26.14 10.02 11.47
C GLY A 248 -25.75 8.54 11.60
N VAL A 249 -24.72 8.06 10.85
CA VAL A 249 -24.23 6.68 10.81
C VAL A 249 -22.82 6.57 11.30
#